data_46940977e6b736c4625cb961698e85d6
#
_entry.id   46940977e6b736c4625cb961698e85d6
#
_cell.length_a   1.000
_cell.length_b   1.000
_cell.length_c   1.000
_cell.angle_alpha   90.00
_cell.angle_beta   90.00
_cell.angle_gamma   90.00
#
_symmetry.space_group_name_H-M   'P 1'
#
loop_
_entity.id
_entity.type
_entity.pdbx_description
1 polymer ?
#
loop_
_entity_poly.entity_id
_entity_poly.type
_entity_poly.pdbx_seq_one_letter_code
_entity_poly.pdbx_strand_id
1 'polypeptide(L)'
;LISFKKKFSKLKINEIILIFRPLLNFSKNELIYIAENTFGNFIKDPSNLDNKYLRVYVRNILNNFKFNKKNKNFDMSLSNLHKSNKALEHYIQKNIDQNVIKNEEKVIVSKNFFSEPDEVVFRSLSIVLNSFSGKAKLSRGSKIMNLIKNFKNSKDTYKTTLSGCIFKKVSNTMIISREI
;
A
#
# COMPACT_ATOMS: atom_id res chain seq x y z
N LEU A 1 -15.02 10.83 -10.74
CA LEU A 1 -13.66 10.33 -10.97
C LEU A 1 -12.83 10.62 -9.73
N ILE A 2 -12.62 9.59 -8.91
CA ILE A 2 -11.82 9.68 -7.70
C ILE A 2 -10.36 9.80 -8.12
N SER A 3 -9.76 10.94 -7.82
CA SER A 3 -8.34 11.20 -8.06
C SER A 3 -7.51 10.31 -7.13
N PHE A 4 -7.06 9.16 -7.61
CA PHE A 4 -6.04 8.39 -6.93
C PHE A 4 -4.69 9.11 -7.11
N LYS A 5 -4.32 9.96 -6.17
CA LYS A 5 -2.93 10.37 -5.99
C LYS A 5 -2.14 9.15 -5.52
N LYS A 6 -1.69 8.33 -6.45
CA LYS A 6 -0.80 7.21 -6.14
C LYS A 6 0.58 7.77 -5.88
N LYS A 7 0.93 7.91 -4.60
CA LYS A 7 2.29 8.19 -4.16
C LYS A 7 3.09 6.90 -4.37
N PHE A 8 3.82 6.78 -5.46
CA PHE A 8 4.78 5.70 -5.62
C PHE A 8 6.08 6.11 -4.95
N SER A 9 6.28 5.62 -3.73
CA SER A 9 7.63 5.59 -3.16
C SER A 9 8.38 4.41 -3.76
N LYS A 10 9.14 4.62 -4.82
CA LYS A 10 10.22 3.72 -5.19
C LYS A 10 11.37 4.09 -4.26
N LEU A 11 11.53 3.32 -3.19
CA LEU A 11 12.65 3.46 -2.25
C LEU A 11 13.96 3.09 -2.99
N LYS A 12 14.56 4.06 -3.65
CA LYS A 12 16.00 4.27 -3.56
C LYS A 12 16.19 5.08 -2.28
N ILE A 13 17.06 4.63 -1.43
CA ILE A 13 17.47 5.31 -0.20
C ILE A 13 17.50 6.84 -0.47
N ASN A 14 16.59 7.58 0.19
CA ASN A 14 16.50 9.04 0.23
C ASN A 14 15.83 9.83 -0.90
N GLU A 15 15.15 9.24 -1.90
CA GLU A 15 14.40 10.05 -2.88
C GLU A 15 12.91 9.69 -2.91
N ILE A 16 12.06 10.66 -2.54
CA ILE A 16 10.59 10.58 -2.72
C ILE A 16 10.29 11.04 -4.14
N ILE A 17 9.90 10.13 -5.02
CA ILE A 17 9.43 10.48 -6.36
C ILE A 17 7.95 10.87 -6.27
N LEU A 18 7.65 12.14 -6.47
CA LEU A 18 6.28 12.66 -6.59
C LEU A 18 5.85 12.57 -8.06
N ILE A 19 4.84 11.74 -8.34
CA ILE A 19 4.23 11.66 -9.66
C ILE A 19 3.03 12.62 -9.70
N PHE A 20 3.14 13.68 -10.48
CA PHE A 20 2.05 14.62 -10.71
C PHE A 20 1.25 14.21 -11.95
N ARG A 21 -0.07 14.12 -11.81
CA ARG A 21 -1.00 13.76 -12.89
C ARG A 21 -2.08 14.84 -13.00
N PRO A 22 -1.83 15.94 -13.70
CA PRO A 22 -2.73 17.10 -13.73
C PRO A 22 -4.05 16.81 -14.44
N LEU A 23 -4.07 15.88 -15.41
CA LEU A 23 -5.23 15.60 -16.26
C LEU A 23 -6.22 14.58 -15.68
N LEU A 24 -6.04 14.11 -14.43
CA LEU A 24 -6.92 13.11 -13.83
C LEU A 24 -8.38 13.59 -13.62
N ASN A 25 -8.59 14.90 -13.58
CA ASN A 25 -9.91 15.49 -13.35
C ASN A 25 -10.71 15.67 -14.65
N PHE A 26 -10.07 15.50 -15.81
CA PHE A 26 -10.70 15.64 -17.11
C PHE A 26 -11.19 14.29 -17.64
N SER A 27 -12.37 14.29 -18.25
CA SER A 27 -12.86 13.11 -18.97
C SER A 27 -12.09 12.94 -20.29
N LYS A 28 -12.11 11.72 -20.84
CA LYS A 28 -11.47 11.43 -22.12
C LYS A 28 -12.04 12.32 -23.24
N ASN A 29 -13.36 12.57 -23.24
CA ASN A 29 -14.02 13.37 -24.26
C ASN A 29 -13.59 14.85 -24.19
N GLU A 30 -13.43 15.40 -22.98
CA GLU A 30 -12.91 16.75 -22.79
C GLU A 30 -11.48 16.88 -23.31
N LEU A 31 -10.63 15.87 -23.04
CA LEU A 31 -9.25 15.86 -23.55
C LEU A 31 -9.19 15.74 -25.07
N ILE A 32 -10.05 14.93 -25.68
CA ILE A 32 -10.17 14.82 -27.14
C ILE A 32 -10.60 16.15 -27.73
N TYR A 33 -11.65 16.76 -27.17
CA TYR A 33 -12.15 18.07 -27.61
C TYR A 33 -11.07 19.15 -27.58
N ILE A 34 -10.30 19.23 -26.51
CA ILE A 34 -9.16 20.16 -26.37
C ILE A 34 -8.10 19.85 -27.42
N ALA A 35 -7.74 18.58 -27.62
CA ALA A 35 -6.72 18.20 -28.57
C ALA A 35 -7.12 18.57 -30.04
N GLU A 36 -8.35 18.29 -30.42
CA GLU A 36 -8.87 18.61 -31.76
C GLU A 36 -8.94 20.11 -32.00
N ASN A 37 -9.39 20.89 -31.01
CA ASN A 37 -9.53 22.34 -31.18
C ASN A 37 -8.20 23.11 -31.08
N THR A 38 -7.22 22.55 -30.36
CA THR A 38 -5.92 23.22 -30.15
C THR A 38 -4.88 22.79 -31.17
N PHE A 39 -4.83 21.48 -31.49
CA PHE A 39 -3.79 20.88 -32.34
C PHE A 39 -4.32 20.35 -33.69
N GLY A 40 -5.63 20.42 -33.94
CA GLY A 40 -6.28 19.96 -35.15
C GLY A 40 -6.47 18.43 -35.23
N ASN A 41 -5.58 17.64 -34.66
CA ASN A 41 -5.66 16.18 -34.61
C ASN A 41 -4.88 15.59 -33.45
N PHE A 42 -5.05 14.29 -33.19
CA PHE A 42 -4.24 13.52 -32.24
C PHE A 42 -4.02 12.11 -32.75
N ILE A 43 -2.89 11.52 -32.36
CA ILE A 43 -2.52 10.16 -32.76
C ILE A 43 -3.30 9.16 -31.90
N LYS A 44 -3.99 8.24 -32.57
CA LYS A 44 -4.63 7.09 -31.91
C LYS A 44 -3.63 5.95 -31.82
N ASP A 45 -3.15 5.65 -30.61
CA ASP A 45 -2.27 4.52 -30.35
C ASP A 45 -3.03 3.19 -30.53
N PRO A 46 -2.64 2.32 -31.49
CA PRO A 46 -3.30 1.03 -31.75
C PRO A 46 -3.29 0.11 -30.52
N SER A 47 -2.30 0.22 -29.65
CA SER A 47 -2.19 -0.58 -28.43
C SER A 47 -3.35 -0.37 -27.45
N ASN A 48 -4.10 0.72 -27.59
CA ASN A 48 -5.30 0.98 -26.79
C ASN A 48 -6.50 0.10 -27.17
N LEU A 49 -6.44 -0.63 -28.27
CA LEU A 49 -7.46 -1.57 -28.74
C LEU A 49 -7.02 -3.04 -28.57
N ASP A 50 -5.77 -3.28 -28.27
CA ASP A 50 -5.20 -4.63 -28.18
C ASP A 50 -5.54 -5.28 -26.84
N ASN A 51 -6.37 -6.32 -26.87
CA ASN A 51 -6.80 -7.11 -25.70
C ASN A 51 -5.68 -7.90 -25.01
N LYS A 52 -4.48 -7.98 -25.58
CA LYS A 52 -3.31 -8.54 -24.89
C LYS A 52 -2.94 -7.75 -23.64
N TYR A 53 -3.27 -6.47 -23.61
CA TYR A 53 -3.03 -5.64 -22.45
C TYR A 53 -4.18 -5.75 -21.45
N LEU A 54 -3.89 -6.21 -20.23
CA LEU A 54 -4.87 -6.39 -19.15
C LEU A 54 -5.74 -5.13 -18.93
N ARG A 55 -5.17 -3.93 -19.06
CA ARG A 55 -5.90 -2.66 -18.94
C ARG A 55 -7.01 -2.49 -20.00
N VAL A 56 -6.77 -2.98 -21.23
CA VAL A 56 -7.76 -2.92 -22.33
C VAL A 56 -8.85 -3.95 -22.07
N TYR A 57 -8.46 -5.16 -21.73
CA TYR A 57 -9.38 -6.23 -21.36
C TYR A 57 -10.32 -5.82 -20.22
N VAL A 58 -9.79 -5.29 -19.10
CA VAL A 58 -10.60 -4.80 -17.97
C VAL A 58 -11.53 -3.67 -18.39
N ARG A 59 -11.06 -2.73 -19.23
CA ARG A 59 -11.90 -1.62 -19.74
C ARG A 59 -13.06 -2.15 -20.57
N ASN A 60 -12.83 -3.15 -21.44
CA ASN A 60 -13.87 -3.76 -22.27
C ASN A 60 -14.90 -4.50 -21.41
N ILE A 61 -14.46 -5.24 -20.38
CA ILE A 61 -15.37 -5.85 -19.40
C ILE A 61 -16.23 -4.77 -18.73
N LEU A 62 -15.63 -3.72 -18.20
CA LEU A 62 -16.36 -2.64 -17.54
C LEU A 62 -17.36 -1.93 -18.46
N ASN A 63 -17.03 -1.77 -19.73
CA ASN A 63 -17.95 -1.21 -20.74
C ASN A 63 -19.14 -2.16 -21.02
N ASN A 64 -18.89 -3.48 -21.09
CA ASN A 64 -19.91 -4.49 -21.34
C ASN A 64 -20.87 -4.66 -20.14
N PHE A 65 -20.39 -4.46 -18.92
CA PHE A 65 -21.25 -4.51 -17.72
C PHE A 65 -22.23 -3.35 -17.62
N LYS A 66 -22.37 -2.51 -18.68
CA LYS A 66 -23.24 -1.31 -18.63
C LYS A 66 -23.16 -0.61 -17.26
N PHE A 67 -21.94 -0.44 -16.76
CA PHE A 67 -21.72 0.51 -15.67
C PHE A 67 -22.16 1.87 -16.22
N ASN A 68 -23.48 2.05 -16.28
CA ASN A 68 -24.07 3.32 -16.65
C ASN A 68 -23.38 4.36 -15.78
N LYS A 69 -22.97 5.48 -16.38
CA LYS A 69 -22.35 6.66 -15.74
C LYS A 69 -23.13 7.19 -14.51
N LYS A 70 -24.23 6.54 -14.12
CA LYS A 70 -25.13 6.86 -13.02
C LYS A 70 -25.05 5.93 -11.82
N ASN A 71 -24.07 5.03 -11.71
CA ASN A 71 -23.96 4.22 -10.48
C ASN A 71 -23.33 5.04 -9.34
N LYS A 72 -24.08 6.06 -8.88
CA LYS A 72 -23.77 6.81 -7.65
C LYS A 72 -23.41 5.88 -6.49
N ASN A 73 -24.03 4.70 -6.43
CA ASN A 73 -23.78 3.71 -5.39
C ASN A 73 -22.38 3.10 -5.46
N PHE A 74 -21.83 2.88 -6.67
CA PHE A 74 -20.48 2.38 -6.82
C PHE A 74 -19.45 3.45 -6.41
N ASP A 75 -19.64 4.68 -6.85
CA ASP A 75 -18.78 5.81 -6.48
C ASP A 75 -18.84 6.09 -4.97
N MET A 76 -20.03 5.97 -4.37
CA MET A 76 -20.22 6.07 -2.92
C MET A 76 -19.48 4.94 -2.19
N SER A 77 -19.57 3.70 -2.66
CA SER A 77 -18.86 2.56 -2.06
C SER A 77 -17.35 2.74 -2.12
N LEU A 78 -16.81 3.18 -3.26
CA LEU A 78 -15.39 3.50 -3.40
C LEU A 78 -14.97 4.65 -2.47
N SER A 79 -15.79 5.70 -2.38
CA SER A 79 -15.54 6.82 -1.46
C SER A 79 -15.50 6.36 0.00
N ASN A 80 -16.43 5.50 0.40
CA ASN A 80 -16.49 4.96 1.75
C ASN A 80 -15.28 4.06 2.05
N LEU A 81 -14.88 3.19 1.11
CA LEU A 81 -13.66 2.40 1.24
C LEU A 81 -12.42 3.29 1.37
N HIS A 82 -12.34 4.38 0.62
CA HIS A 82 -11.24 5.33 0.74
C HIS A 82 -11.20 6.01 2.10
N LYS A 83 -12.37 6.44 2.63
CA LYS A 83 -12.47 7.04 3.99
C LYS A 83 -12.06 6.03 5.06
N SER A 84 -12.52 4.77 4.95
CA SER A 84 -12.16 3.70 5.88
C SER A 84 -10.66 3.42 5.85
N ASN A 85 -10.05 3.40 4.66
CA ASN A 85 -8.61 3.20 4.53
C ASN A 85 -7.81 4.36 5.14
N LYS A 86 -8.26 5.62 4.99
CA LYS A 86 -7.62 6.77 5.65
C LYS A 86 -7.67 6.68 7.18
N ALA A 87 -8.81 6.26 7.74
CA ALA A 87 -8.92 6.03 9.17
C ALA A 87 -7.93 4.95 9.63
N LEU A 88 -7.85 3.84 8.89
CA LEU A 88 -6.90 2.76 9.17
C LEU A 88 -5.43 3.25 9.08
N GLU A 89 -5.09 4.05 8.08
CA GLU A 89 -3.75 4.65 7.94
C GLU A 89 -3.39 5.52 9.16
N HIS A 90 -4.36 6.26 9.70
CA HIS A 90 -4.16 7.04 10.92
C HIS A 90 -3.81 6.15 12.12
N TYR A 91 -4.56 5.06 12.35
CA TYR A 91 -4.30 4.14 13.44
C TYR A 91 -2.97 3.39 13.27
N ILE A 92 -2.62 3.02 12.04
CA ILE A 92 -1.32 2.39 11.72
C ILE A 92 -0.17 3.34 12.09
N GLN A 93 -0.25 4.60 11.66
CA GLN A 93 0.79 5.58 11.97
C GLN A 93 0.88 5.82 13.48
N LYS A 94 -0.25 6.01 14.15
CA LYS A 94 -0.30 6.17 15.60
C LYS A 94 0.35 4.98 16.33
N ASN A 95 0.05 3.75 15.91
CA ASN A 95 0.64 2.56 16.51
C ASN A 95 2.16 2.52 16.34
N ILE A 96 2.66 2.91 15.16
CA ILE A 96 4.11 2.98 14.90
C ILE A 96 4.75 4.06 15.77
N ASP A 97 4.22 5.27 15.78
CA ASP A 97 4.80 6.42 16.47
C ASP A 97 4.86 6.21 17.99
N GLN A 98 3.85 5.55 18.55
CA GLN A 98 3.77 5.31 20.00
C GLN A 98 4.53 4.07 20.47
N ASN A 99 4.67 3.06 19.63
CA ASN A 99 5.06 1.72 20.06
C ASN A 99 6.35 1.20 19.40
N VAL A 100 6.96 1.96 18.49
CA VAL A 100 8.17 1.54 17.78
C VAL A 100 9.29 2.54 17.97
N ILE A 101 10.42 2.05 18.46
CA ILE A 101 11.67 2.81 18.52
C ILE A 101 12.63 2.20 17.49
N LYS A 102 13.11 3.03 16.56
CA LYS A 102 13.99 2.60 15.48
C LYS A 102 15.32 3.35 15.54
N ASN A 103 16.41 2.60 15.47
CA ASN A 103 17.75 3.10 15.21
C ASN A 103 18.40 2.34 14.05
N GLU A 104 19.65 2.62 13.72
CA GLU A 104 20.34 2.01 12.56
C GLU A 104 20.52 0.50 12.68
N GLU A 105 20.74 -0.01 13.88
CA GLU A 105 21.06 -1.41 14.15
C GLU A 105 19.85 -2.28 14.46
N LYS A 106 18.84 -1.71 15.11
CA LYS A 106 17.68 -2.48 15.63
C LYS A 106 16.41 -1.65 15.67
N VAL A 107 15.29 -2.37 15.67
CA VAL A 107 13.96 -1.84 15.94
C VAL A 107 13.42 -2.53 17.18
N ILE A 108 12.88 -1.75 18.10
CA ILE A 108 12.26 -2.20 19.34
C ILE A 108 10.77 -1.92 19.23
N VAL A 109 9.97 -2.96 19.41
CA VAL A 109 8.50 -2.89 19.32
C VAL A 109 7.93 -3.27 20.70
N SER A 110 7.18 -2.34 21.30
CA SER A 110 6.62 -2.52 22.65
C SER A 110 5.46 -3.51 22.67
N LYS A 111 5.08 -3.96 23.87
CA LYS A 111 3.92 -4.85 24.11
C LYS A 111 2.63 -4.23 23.54
N ASN A 112 2.41 -2.95 23.77
CA ASN A 112 1.19 -2.26 23.40
C ASN A 112 0.95 -2.21 21.88
N PHE A 113 2.01 -2.33 21.07
CA PHE A 113 1.90 -2.47 19.62
C PHE A 113 0.99 -3.63 19.20
N PHE A 114 1.03 -4.75 19.94
CA PHE A 114 0.30 -5.98 19.66
C PHE A 114 -1.11 -6.01 20.27
N SER A 115 -1.49 -4.98 21.02
CA SER A 115 -2.83 -4.82 21.62
C SER A 115 -3.83 -4.18 20.67
N GLU A 116 -3.34 -3.58 19.57
CA GLU A 116 -4.17 -3.00 18.52
C GLU A 116 -4.89 -4.10 17.69
N PRO A 117 -5.94 -3.74 16.93
CA PRO A 117 -6.62 -4.66 16.02
C PRO A 117 -5.64 -5.36 15.06
N ASP A 118 -5.86 -6.62 14.74
CA ASP A 118 -4.91 -7.45 13.98
C ASP A 118 -4.49 -6.85 12.63
N GLU A 119 -5.41 -6.17 11.93
CA GLU A 119 -5.08 -5.49 10.66
C GLU A 119 -4.16 -4.30 10.87
N VAL A 120 -4.32 -3.54 11.95
CA VAL A 120 -3.43 -2.44 12.33
C VAL A 120 -2.05 -2.98 12.64
N VAL A 121 -1.96 -4.02 13.48
CA VAL A 121 -0.71 -4.69 13.84
C VAL A 121 0.01 -5.21 12.60
N PHE A 122 -0.70 -5.92 11.74
CA PHE A 122 -0.17 -6.48 10.50
C PHE A 122 0.41 -5.42 9.56
N ARG A 123 -0.34 -4.36 9.30
CA ARG A 123 0.12 -3.27 8.41
C ARG A 123 1.25 -2.46 9.04
N SER A 124 1.15 -2.15 10.32
CA SER A 124 2.22 -1.45 11.05
C SER A 124 3.52 -2.23 11.00
N LEU A 125 3.49 -3.54 11.31
CA LEU A 125 4.68 -4.38 11.27
C LEU A 125 5.23 -4.51 9.85
N SER A 126 4.37 -4.62 8.84
CA SER A 126 4.77 -4.65 7.43
C SER A 126 5.52 -3.39 7.01
N ILE A 127 5.05 -2.20 7.43
CA ILE A 127 5.72 -0.92 7.15
C ILE A 127 7.08 -0.85 7.84
N VAL A 128 7.13 -1.22 9.12
CA VAL A 128 8.37 -1.24 9.90
C VAL A 128 9.41 -2.16 9.26
N LEU A 129 9.01 -3.37 8.87
CA LEU A 129 9.89 -4.34 8.21
C LEU A 129 10.42 -3.84 6.87
N ASN A 130 9.56 -3.24 6.05
CA ASN A 130 9.98 -2.70 4.75
C ASN A 130 11.00 -1.59 4.89
N SER A 131 10.77 -0.71 5.87
CA SER A 131 11.67 0.42 6.11
C SER A 131 13.00 0.01 6.75
N PHE A 132 13.06 -1.15 7.39
CA PHE A 132 14.25 -1.63 8.11
C PHE A 132 15.05 -2.67 7.32
N SER A 133 14.39 -3.64 6.65
CA SER A 133 15.06 -4.72 5.92
C SER A 133 15.80 -4.27 4.67
N GLY A 134 15.45 -3.12 4.09
CA GLY A 134 16.02 -2.62 2.83
C GLY A 134 15.72 -3.51 1.61
N LYS A 135 14.96 -4.61 1.76
CA LYS A 135 14.63 -5.51 0.66
C LYS A 135 13.47 -4.96 -0.16
N ALA A 136 13.66 -4.91 -1.47
CA ALA A 136 12.65 -4.43 -2.43
C ALA A 136 11.37 -5.27 -2.46
N LYS A 137 11.44 -6.55 -2.02
CA LYS A 137 10.31 -7.47 -2.06
C LYS A 137 9.79 -7.74 -0.64
N LEU A 138 8.55 -7.37 -0.43
CA LEU A 138 7.78 -7.66 0.78
C LEU A 138 7.72 -9.17 1.06
N SER A 139 7.81 -9.54 2.33
CA SER A 139 7.40 -10.86 2.78
C SER A 139 5.93 -11.13 2.46
N ARG A 140 5.61 -12.39 2.13
CA ARG A 140 4.21 -12.79 1.95
C ARG A 140 3.43 -12.49 3.23
N GLY A 141 2.23 -11.91 3.09
CA GLY A 141 1.40 -11.53 4.23
C GLY A 141 1.17 -12.66 5.23
N SER A 142 0.99 -13.90 4.75
CA SER A 142 0.85 -15.09 5.59
C SER A 142 2.04 -15.32 6.55
N LYS A 143 3.28 -15.03 6.10
CA LYS A 143 4.47 -15.17 6.95
C LYS A 143 4.50 -14.13 8.08
N ILE A 144 4.08 -12.89 7.78
CA ILE A 144 3.99 -11.81 8.77
C ILE A 144 2.88 -12.13 9.78
N MET A 145 1.73 -12.62 9.32
CA MET A 145 0.63 -13.04 10.22
C MET A 145 1.06 -14.18 11.15
N ASN A 146 1.75 -15.18 10.62
CA ASN A 146 2.29 -16.29 11.43
C ASN A 146 3.32 -15.80 12.46
N LEU A 147 4.19 -14.85 12.08
CA LEU A 147 5.14 -14.23 13.00
C LEU A 147 4.39 -13.55 14.16
N ILE A 148 3.37 -12.74 13.87
CA ILE A 148 2.56 -12.05 14.89
C ILE A 148 1.89 -13.07 15.82
N LYS A 149 1.25 -14.08 15.25
CA LYS A 149 0.57 -15.15 16.02
C LYS A 149 1.54 -15.89 16.94
N ASN A 150 2.68 -16.30 16.40
CA ASN A 150 3.70 -17.02 17.17
C ASN A 150 4.30 -16.15 18.29
N PHE A 151 4.52 -14.85 18.00
CA PHE A 151 5.00 -13.91 19.01
C PHE A 151 3.99 -13.72 20.14
N LYS A 152 2.68 -13.54 19.82
CA LYS A 152 1.63 -13.42 20.84
C LYS A 152 1.53 -14.66 21.73
N ASN A 153 1.67 -15.86 21.15
CA ASN A 153 1.48 -17.13 21.83
C ASN A 153 2.75 -17.70 22.51
N SER A 154 3.94 -17.18 22.17
CA SER A 154 5.19 -17.68 22.71
C SER A 154 5.41 -17.21 24.14
N LYS A 155 6.04 -18.09 24.97
CA LYS A 155 6.58 -17.73 26.27
C LYS A 155 7.83 -16.85 26.10
N ASP A 156 8.54 -16.51 27.15
CA ASP A 156 9.51 -15.42 27.25
C ASP A 156 10.68 -15.39 26.25
N THR A 157 10.96 -16.47 25.55
CA THR A 157 12.05 -16.55 24.58
C THR A 157 11.57 -17.11 23.25
N TYR A 158 11.33 -16.22 22.30
CA TYR A 158 11.01 -16.60 20.93
C TYR A 158 12.02 -15.93 19.98
N LYS A 159 12.61 -16.72 19.08
CA LYS A 159 13.53 -16.23 18.04
C LYS A 159 13.16 -16.83 16.71
N THR A 160 13.08 -16.00 15.68
CA THR A 160 12.81 -16.42 14.30
C THR A 160 13.44 -15.44 13.32
N THR A 161 13.54 -15.84 12.05
CA THR A 161 14.03 -14.98 10.98
C THR A 161 12.97 -14.78 9.91
N LEU A 162 12.88 -13.57 9.36
CA LEU A 162 12.00 -13.24 8.25
C LEU A 162 12.57 -12.05 7.48
N SER A 163 12.62 -12.16 6.16
CA SER A 163 13.06 -11.05 5.25
C SER A 163 14.48 -10.52 5.54
N GLY A 164 15.40 -11.35 6.03
CA GLY A 164 16.75 -10.91 6.40
C GLY A 164 16.79 -10.11 7.68
N CYS A 165 15.77 -10.29 8.53
CA CYS A 165 15.74 -9.76 9.88
C CYS A 165 15.57 -10.89 10.88
N ILE A 166 16.22 -10.75 12.02
CA ILE A 166 16.09 -11.63 13.19
C ILE A 166 15.11 -10.96 14.14
N PHE A 167 14.11 -11.71 14.55
CA PHE A 167 13.10 -11.32 15.55
C PHE A 167 13.37 -12.05 16.84
N LYS A 168 13.50 -11.31 17.91
CA LYS A 168 13.72 -11.85 19.25
C LYS A 168 12.69 -11.28 20.21
N LYS A 169 12.03 -12.14 20.96
CA LYS A 169 11.17 -11.74 22.09
C LYS A 169 12.03 -11.62 23.33
N VAL A 170 11.94 -10.52 24.02
CA VAL A 170 12.54 -10.30 25.33
C VAL A 170 11.44 -9.78 26.24
N SER A 171 11.01 -10.60 27.18
CA SER A 171 9.80 -10.36 27.99
C SER A 171 8.59 -10.11 27.06
N ASN A 172 8.01 -8.92 27.06
CA ASN A 172 6.87 -8.55 26.23
C ASN A 172 7.22 -7.62 25.04
N THR A 173 8.53 -7.49 24.75
CA THR A 173 9.05 -6.60 23.72
C THR A 173 9.61 -7.42 22.56
N MET A 174 9.36 -7.00 21.31
CA MET A 174 9.98 -7.59 20.13
C MET A 174 11.18 -6.72 19.73
N ILE A 175 12.33 -7.35 19.60
CA ILE A 175 13.55 -6.74 19.04
C ILE A 175 13.77 -7.30 17.65
N ILE A 176 13.96 -6.42 16.68
CA ILE A 176 14.23 -6.77 15.29
C ILE A 176 15.64 -6.26 14.96
N SER A 177 16.53 -7.13 14.51
CA SER A 177 17.86 -6.80 14.02
C SER A 177 18.08 -7.34 12.63
N ARG A 178 19.08 -6.81 11.90
CA ARG A 178 19.43 -7.36 10.58
C ARG A 178 20.15 -8.69 10.78
N GLU A 179 19.93 -9.61 9.84
CA GLU A 179 20.70 -10.83 9.70
C GLU A 179 22.03 -10.45 9.03
N ILE A 180 23.14 -10.71 9.71
CA ILE A 180 24.51 -10.45 9.22
C ILE A 180 24.89 -11.55 8.24
#